data_ee32cc3b854df6e96d0083d8a5241e8a
#
_entry.id   ee32cc3b854df6e96d0083d8a5241e8a
#
_cell.length_a   1.000
_cell.length_b   1.000
_cell.length_c   1.000
_cell.angle_alpha   90.00
_cell.angle_beta   90.00
_cell.angle_gamma   90.00
#
_symmetry.space_group_name_H-M   'P 1'
#
loop_
_entity.id
_entity.type
_entity.pdbx_description
1 polymer ?
#
loop_
_entity_poly.entity_id
_entity_poly.type
_entity_poly.pdbx_seq_one_letter_code
_entity_poly.pdbx_strand_id
1 'polypeptide(L)'
;MISLSYFNDYGSFDFYLMPYFIERVFPGTKGRPRLAFEVDKNNVIFESSSKKNKVDVAIRYSTVIDDFDIGISHFYGNNRSPNLTFNNKSFKLDQYYPILSQTSLDLQSTKGAWLYKLEALLADNGGEKHFSIAGGTEYTIYGVRETSSDLGIVIEYTFDDRNDFAFNDEGVIALRWTQNDINSKSILAGLLSDLGGNSNRFFAEFEQRLNDDVKLFIDTSISGNIDQNDFT
;
A
#
# COMPACT_ATOMS: atom_id res chain seq x y z
N MET A 1 -7.08 3.40 -20.60
CA MET A 1 -7.24 2.02 -20.08
C MET A 1 -8.54 1.47 -20.61
N ILE A 2 -8.53 0.22 -21.10
CA ILE A 2 -9.71 -0.56 -21.49
C ILE A 2 -9.83 -1.67 -20.46
N SER A 3 -11.03 -1.92 -19.95
CA SER A 3 -11.28 -3.00 -19.00
C SER A 3 -12.46 -3.85 -19.48
N LEU A 4 -12.39 -5.14 -19.17
CA LEU A 4 -13.43 -6.12 -19.41
C LEU A 4 -13.59 -6.97 -18.15
N SER A 5 -14.80 -7.01 -17.60
CA SER A 5 -15.15 -7.87 -16.47
C SER A 5 -16.07 -9.00 -16.93
N TYR A 6 -15.76 -10.22 -16.50
CA TYR A 6 -16.55 -11.42 -16.76
C TYR A 6 -16.91 -12.07 -15.43
N PHE A 7 -18.19 -12.31 -15.23
CA PHE A 7 -18.75 -12.90 -14.01
C PHE A 7 -19.34 -14.26 -14.28
N ASN A 8 -19.10 -15.23 -13.40
CA ASN A 8 -19.72 -16.54 -13.42
C ASN A 8 -19.93 -17.07 -11.99
N ASP A 9 -20.47 -18.26 -11.85
CA ASP A 9 -20.78 -18.88 -10.55
C ASP A 9 -19.52 -19.20 -9.72
N TYR A 10 -18.33 -19.19 -10.32
CA TYR A 10 -17.06 -19.48 -9.67
C TYR A 10 -16.29 -18.22 -9.29
N GLY A 11 -16.75 -17.04 -9.67
CA GLY A 11 -16.10 -15.77 -9.37
C GLY A 11 -16.11 -14.78 -10.53
N SER A 12 -15.26 -13.77 -10.42
CA SER A 12 -15.10 -12.73 -11.43
C SER A 12 -13.68 -12.68 -11.98
N PHE A 13 -13.58 -12.38 -13.28
CA PHE A 13 -12.33 -12.11 -13.97
C PHE A 13 -12.36 -10.69 -14.50
N ASP A 14 -11.34 -9.91 -14.17
CA ASP A 14 -11.14 -8.56 -14.66
C ASP A 14 -9.87 -8.52 -15.52
N PHE A 15 -10.00 -8.05 -16.75
CA PHE A 15 -8.91 -7.87 -17.69
C PHE A 15 -8.70 -6.39 -17.94
N TYR A 16 -7.44 -5.95 -17.95
CA TYR A 16 -7.06 -4.57 -18.16
C TYR A 16 -6.03 -4.46 -19.28
N LEU A 17 -6.29 -3.58 -20.24
CA LEU A 17 -5.38 -3.24 -21.31
C LEU A 17 -5.04 -1.75 -21.21
N MET A 18 -3.76 -1.43 -21.10
CA MET A 18 -3.24 -0.07 -20.95
C MET A 18 -2.31 0.22 -22.12
N PRO A 19 -2.82 0.78 -23.24
CA PRO A 19 -2.08 0.92 -24.48
C PRO A 19 -1.06 2.06 -24.47
N TYR A 20 -1.09 2.91 -23.43
CA TYR A 20 -0.21 4.05 -23.33
C TYR A 20 0.23 4.28 -21.89
N PHE A 21 1.52 4.50 -21.71
CA PHE A 21 2.14 4.79 -20.42
C PHE A 21 2.28 6.29 -20.18
N ILE A 22 1.92 6.73 -18.98
CA ILE A 22 2.12 8.11 -18.51
C ILE A 22 3.22 8.08 -17.45
N GLU A 23 4.29 8.85 -17.69
CA GLU A 23 5.41 8.99 -16.75
C GLU A 23 4.97 9.62 -15.44
N ARG A 24 5.63 9.23 -14.36
CA ARG A 24 5.40 9.84 -13.05
C ARG A 24 5.84 11.30 -13.05
N VAL A 25 5.00 12.16 -12.50
CA VAL A 25 5.31 13.58 -12.31
C VAL A 25 5.99 13.77 -10.97
N PHE A 26 7.18 14.38 -10.99
CA PHE A 26 7.94 14.72 -9.79
C PHE A 26 7.86 16.22 -9.48
N PRO A 27 7.88 16.60 -8.19
CA PRO A 27 7.96 18.00 -7.80
C PRO A 27 9.22 18.66 -8.36
N GLY A 28 9.10 19.90 -8.83
CA GLY A 28 10.25 20.72 -9.23
C GLY A 28 10.94 21.35 -8.02
N THR A 29 11.96 22.19 -8.29
CA THR A 29 12.80 22.83 -7.27
C THR A 29 12.06 23.64 -6.20
N LYS A 30 10.83 24.08 -6.47
CA LYS A 30 9.96 24.82 -5.56
C LYS A 30 8.91 23.95 -4.87
N GLY A 31 8.82 22.65 -5.23
CA GLY A 31 7.86 21.71 -4.67
C GLY A 31 8.18 21.34 -3.21
N ARG A 32 7.15 20.96 -2.45
CA ARG A 32 7.27 20.40 -1.09
C ARG A 32 6.20 19.32 -0.90
N PRO A 33 6.59 18.09 -0.48
CA PRO A 33 7.96 17.58 -0.33
C PRO A 33 8.68 17.45 -1.67
N ARG A 34 10.00 17.37 -1.68
CA ARG A 34 10.82 17.14 -2.87
C ARG A 34 12.05 16.31 -2.54
N LEU A 35 12.61 15.65 -3.54
CA LEU A 35 13.90 14.97 -3.44
C LEU A 35 15.05 15.97 -3.30
N ALA A 36 16.20 15.51 -2.82
CA ALA A 36 17.41 16.32 -2.67
C ALA A 36 17.87 16.91 -4.02
N PHE A 37 17.74 16.11 -5.09
CA PHE A 37 18.04 16.53 -6.46
C PHE A 37 16.78 16.57 -7.31
N GLU A 38 16.75 17.46 -8.32
CA GLU A 38 15.67 17.53 -9.29
C GLU A 38 15.67 16.30 -10.20
N VAL A 39 14.49 15.74 -10.49
CA VAL A 39 14.35 14.66 -11.45
C VAL A 39 14.33 15.24 -12.87
N ASP A 40 15.19 14.71 -13.76
CA ASP A 40 15.25 15.15 -15.15
C ASP A 40 14.04 14.62 -15.94
N LYS A 41 13.23 15.55 -16.42
CA LYS A 41 12.05 15.25 -17.23
C LYS A 41 12.39 14.92 -18.70
N ASN A 42 13.61 15.27 -19.14
CA ASN A 42 14.03 15.12 -20.52
C ASN A 42 14.89 13.84 -20.74
N ASN A 43 15.42 13.29 -19.66
CA ASN A 43 16.24 12.06 -19.71
C ASN A 43 15.47 10.89 -19.08
N VAL A 44 14.52 10.36 -19.85
CA VAL A 44 13.67 9.23 -19.45
C VAL A 44 14.05 8.02 -20.26
N ILE A 45 14.48 6.97 -19.59
CA ILE A 45 14.92 5.70 -20.17
C ILE A 45 13.88 4.63 -19.87
N PHE A 46 13.57 3.82 -20.86
CA PHE A 46 12.67 2.67 -20.73
C PHE A 46 13.43 1.40 -21.06
N GLU A 47 13.20 0.33 -20.31
CA GLU A 47 13.69 -1.01 -20.68
C GLU A 47 13.03 -1.49 -21.97
N SER A 48 11.72 -1.27 -22.11
CA SER A 48 10.99 -1.59 -23.33
C SER A 48 11.40 -0.72 -24.50
N SER A 49 11.72 -1.32 -25.65
CA SER A 49 11.97 -0.62 -26.91
C SER A 49 10.76 0.19 -27.39
N SER A 50 9.56 -0.24 -27.06
CA SER A 50 8.29 0.47 -27.38
C SER A 50 8.05 1.66 -26.45
N LYS A 51 8.83 1.85 -25.39
CA LYS A 51 8.77 2.98 -24.45
C LYS A 51 7.33 3.19 -23.92
N LYS A 52 6.81 4.41 -24.10
CA LYS A 52 5.44 4.79 -23.69
C LYS A 52 4.33 4.03 -24.42
N ASN A 53 4.63 3.51 -25.61
CA ASN A 53 3.67 2.78 -26.46
C ASN A 53 3.67 1.26 -26.16
N LYS A 54 4.42 0.81 -25.16
CA LYS A 54 4.30 -0.57 -24.68
C LYS A 54 2.89 -0.74 -24.12
N VAL A 55 2.20 -1.77 -24.61
CA VAL A 55 0.91 -2.17 -24.06
C VAL A 55 1.16 -2.93 -22.75
N ASP A 56 0.65 -2.37 -21.65
CA ASP A 56 0.68 -3.02 -20.36
C ASP A 56 -0.65 -3.75 -20.13
N VAL A 57 -0.59 -4.88 -19.45
CA VAL A 57 -1.75 -5.75 -19.21
C VAL A 57 -1.85 -6.12 -17.74
N ALA A 58 -3.08 -6.33 -17.27
CA ALA A 58 -3.32 -6.95 -15.99
C ALA A 58 -4.55 -7.86 -16.06
N ILE A 59 -4.54 -8.87 -15.19
CA ILE A 59 -5.67 -9.76 -14.95
C ILE A 59 -5.87 -9.89 -13.45
N ARG A 60 -7.12 -9.93 -13.01
CA ARG A 60 -7.51 -10.27 -11.65
C ARG A 60 -8.61 -11.33 -11.68
N TYR A 61 -8.46 -12.33 -10.83
CA TYR A 61 -9.52 -13.26 -10.48
C TYR A 61 -9.93 -13.02 -9.04
N SER A 62 -11.23 -12.95 -8.76
CA SER A 62 -11.76 -12.80 -7.41
C SER A 62 -12.90 -13.78 -7.19
N THR A 63 -12.93 -14.41 -6.03
CA THR A 63 -13.99 -15.36 -5.66
C THR A 63 -14.23 -15.33 -4.15
N VAL A 64 -15.39 -15.82 -3.74
CA VAL A 64 -15.73 -16.07 -2.34
C VAL A 64 -15.94 -17.56 -2.17
N ILE A 65 -15.22 -18.18 -1.25
CA ILE A 65 -15.34 -19.60 -0.90
C ILE A 65 -15.60 -19.68 0.60
N ASP A 66 -16.82 -20.08 0.97
CA ASP A 66 -17.30 -20.07 2.35
C ASP A 66 -17.12 -18.66 2.99
N ASP A 67 -16.27 -18.56 4.02
CA ASP A 67 -15.98 -17.32 4.75
C ASP A 67 -14.74 -16.58 4.18
N PHE A 68 -14.19 -17.03 3.03
CA PHE A 68 -12.97 -16.47 2.46
C PHE A 68 -13.24 -15.67 1.19
N ASP A 69 -12.85 -14.39 1.19
CA ASP A 69 -12.69 -13.57 0.00
C ASP A 69 -11.25 -13.77 -0.51
N ILE A 70 -11.12 -14.19 -1.76
CA ILE A 70 -9.83 -14.53 -2.37
C ILE A 70 -9.66 -13.72 -3.64
N GLY A 71 -8.53 -13.04 -3.79
CA GLY A 71 -8.14 -12.35 -5.01
C GLY A 71 -6.74 -12.76 -5.44
N ILE A 72 -6.57 -13.03 -6.73
CA ILE A 72 -5.27 -13.27 -7.35
C ILE A 72 -5.14 -12.33 -8.54
N SER A 73 -4.04 -11.61 -8.64
CA SER A 73 -3.81 -10.73 -9.78
C SER A 73 -2.41 -10.87 -10.35
N HIS A 74 -2.30 -10.56 -11.64
CA HIS A 74 -1.02 -10.49 -12.32
C HIS A 74 -0.97 -9.23 -13.19
N PHE A 75 0.14 -8.49 -13.09
CA PHE A 75 0.45 -7.33 -13.92
C PHE A 75 1.73 -7.56 -14.70
N TYR A 76 1.73 -7.15 -15.97
CA TYR A 76 2.92 -7.12 -16.82
C TYR A 76 2.96 -5.83 -17.63
N GLY A 77 3.98 -5.01 -17.39
CA GLY A 77 4.07 -3.71 -18.05
C GLY A 77 5.26 -2.86 -17.61
N ASN A 78 5.32 -1.62 -18.06
CA ASN A 78 6.28 -0.65 -17.53
C ASN A 78 5.99 -0.40 -16.04
N ASN A 79 7.01 -0.42 -15.19
CA ASN A 79 6.84 -0.07 -13.79
C ASN A 79 6.34 1.37 -13.64
N ARG A 80 5.38 1.62 -12.76
CA ARG A 80 4.83 2.97 -12.50
C ARG A 80 5.75 3.82 -11.61
N SER A 81 6.71 3.17 -10.93
CA SER A 81 7.74 3.83 -10.14
C SER A 81 9.08 3.65 -10.81
N PRO A 82 9.70 4.71 -11.36
CA PRO A 82 11.00 4.60 -12.00
C PRO A 82 12.11 4.45 -10.96
N ASN A 83 13.16 3.73 -11.32
CA ASN A 83 14.43 3.79 -10.62
C ASN A 83 15.08 5.14 -10.92
N LEU A 84 15.56 5.84 -9.88
CA LEU A 84 16.20 7.14 -10.00
C LEU A 84 17.71 7.00 -9.81
N THR A 85 18.47 7.44 -10.79
CA THR A 85 19.94 7.36 -10.77
C THR A 85 20.55 8.76 -10.88
N PHE A 86 21.47 9.09 -9.98
CA PHE A 86 22.12 10.39 -9.99
C PHE A 86 23.06 10.52 -11.20
N ASN A 87 22.87 11.57 -11.98
CA ASN A 87 23.69 11.91 -13.13
C ASN A 87 24.69 13.01 -12.78
N ASN A 88 25.96 12.64 -12.66
CA ASN A 88 27.06 13.55 -12.29
C ASN A 88 27.28 14.70 -13.31
N LYS A 89 26.81 14.59 -14.55
CA LYS A 89 26.98 15.63 -15.59
C LYS A 89 25.91 16.71 -15.51
N SER A 90 24.66 16.29 -15.27
CA SER A 90 23.52 17.21 -15.22
C SER A 90 23.20 17.66 -13.79
N PHE A 91 23.76 17.02 -12.77
CA PHE A 91 23.41 17.17 -11.35
C PHE A 91 21.91 16.96 -11.09
N LYS A 92 21.29 16.01 -11.81
CA LYS A 92 19.89 15.62 -11.73
C LYS A 92 19.75 14.12 -11.56
N LEU A 93 18.54 13.69 -11.26
CA LEU A 93 18.18 12.28 -11.21
C LEU A 93 17.57 11.86 -12.54
N ASP A 94 18.20 10.93 -13.23
CA ASP A 94 17.68 10.30 -14.45
C ASP A 94 16.63 9.25 -14.08
N GLN A 95 15.58 9.10 -14.90
CA GLN A 95 14.49 8.16 -14.69
C GLN A 95 14.71 6.91 -15.55
N TYR A 96 14.68 5.74 -14.94
CA TYR A 96 14.68 4.46 -15.64
C TYR A 96 13.40 3.68 -15.29
N TYR A 97 12.60 3.36 -16.31
CA TYR A 97 11.37 2.58 -16.18
C TYR A 97 11.63 1.12 -16.60
N PRO A 98 11.84 0.20 -15.63
CA PRO A 98 11.98 -1.22 -15.91
C PRO A 98 10.65 -1.85 -16.30
N ILE A 99 10.68 -3.06 -16.84
CA ILE A 99 9.50 -3.91 -17.00
C ILE A 99 9.22 -4.59 -15.66
N LEU A 100 7.99 -4.47 -15.21
CA LEU A 100 7.49 -5.11 -14.01
C LEU A 100 6.61 -6.30 -14.39
N SER A 101 6.91 -7.47 -13.83
CA SER A 101 6.07 -8.66 -13.81
C SER A 101 5.71 -8.95 -12.36
N GLN A 102 4.44 -8.78 -11.98
CA GLN A 102 4.02 -8.85 -10.58
C GLN A 102 2.79 -9.71 -10.42
N THR A 103 2.86 -10.67 -9.50
CA THR A 103 1.73 -11.51 -9.08
C THR A 103 1.41 -11.22 -7.64
N SER A 104 0.15 -10.99 -7.32
CA SER A 104 -0.31 -10.78 -5.94
C SER A 104 -1.49 -11.69 -5.59
N LEU A 105 -1.54 -12.04 -4.31
CA LEU A 105 -2.63 -12.75 -3.65
C LEU A 105 -3.16 -11.84 -2.55
N ASP A 106 -4.47 -11.72 -2.44
CA ASP A 106 -5.17 -11.14 -1.30
C ASP A 106 -6.20 -12.13 -0.77
N LEU A 107 -6.23 -12.25 0.55
CA LEU A 107 -7.12 -13.16 1.28
C LEU A 107 -7.71 -12.41 2.47
N GLN A 108 -9.03 -12.49 2.61
CA GLN A 108 -9.73 -11.97 3.78
C GLN A 108 -10.74 -13.01 4.26
N SER A 109 -10.91 -13.11 5.59
CA SER A 109 -11.96 -13.93 6.18
C SER A 109 -12.51 -13.26 7.43
N THR A 110 -13.84 -13.28 7.57
CA THR A 110 -14.53 -12.81 8.76
C THR A 110 -15.25 -13.97 9.43
N LYS A 111 -14.85 -14.31 10.66
CA LYS A 111 -15.44 -15.43 11.40
C LYS A 111 -15.81 -15.00 12.82
N GLY A 112 -17.10 -14.79 13.06
CA GLY A 112 -17.59 -14.25 14.32
C GLY A 112 -17.04 -12.86 14.59
N ALA A 113 -16.27 -12.70 15.65
CA ALA A 113 -15.63 -11.44 16.03
C ALA A 113 -14.23 -11.24 15.43
N TRP A 114 -13.75 -12.21 14.66
CA TRP A 114 -12.43 -12.18 14.07
C TRP A 114 -12.46 -11.74 12.61
N LEU A 115 -11.57 -10.85 12.23
CA LEU A 115 -11.22 -10.51 10.86
C LEU A 115 -9.77 -10.91 10.62
N TYR A 116 -9.51 -11.69 9.58
CA TYR A 116 -8.18 -12.10 9.13
C TYR A 116 -7.90 -11.51 7.76
N LYS A 117 -6.69 -11.00 7.55
CA LYS A 117 -6.22 -10.47 6.27
C LYS A 117 -4.83 -10.98 5.97
N LEU A 118 -4.58 -11.29 4.70
CA LEU A 118 -3.27 -11.66 4.18
C LEU A 118 -3.12 -11.12 2.77
N GLU A 119 -2.02 -10.44 2.51
CA GLU A 119 -1.60 -10.02 1.18
C GLU A 119 -0.18 -10.55 0.93
N ALA A 120 0.07 -11.05 -0.26
CA ALA A 120 1.40 -11.49 -0.67
C ALA A 120 1.67 -11.04 -2.10
N LEU A 121 2.92 -10.70 -2.39
CA LEU A 121 3.34 -10.17 -3.66
C LEU A 121 4.69 -10.79 -4.06
N LEU A 122 4.76 -11.25 -5.31
CA LEU A 122 5.99 -11.66 -5.97
C LEU A 122 6.18 -10.78 -7.19
N ALA A 123 7.34 -10.15 -7.32
CA ALA A 123 7.62 -9.30 -8.46
C ALA A 123 9.01 -9.54 -9.02
N ASP A 124 9.12 -9.31 -10.34
CA ASP A 124 10.36 -9.17 -11.08
C ASP A 124 10.38 -7.78 -11.71
N ASN A 125 11.30 -6.95 -11.29
CA ASN A 125 11.41 -5.55 -11.66
C ASN A 125 12.70 -5.34 -12.45
N GLY A 126 12.66 -5.65 -13.77
CA GLY A 126 13.86 -5.55 -14.63
C GLY A 126 14.96 -6.53 -14.25
N GLY A 127 14.60 -7.75 -13.82
CA GLY A 127 15.52 -8.80 -13.38
C GLY A 127 15.80 -8.83 -11.87
N GLU A 128 15.40 -7.82 -11.14
CA GLU A 128 15.44 -7.80 -9.67
C GLU A 128 14.15 -8.38 -9.10
N LYS A 129 14.24 -9.55 -8.48
CA LYS A 129 13.11 -10.24 -7.88
C LYS A 129 12.95 -9.83 -6.43
N HIS A 130 11.71 -9.62 -6.02
CA HIS A 130 11.39 -9.34 -4.62
C HIS A 130 10.07 -10.00 -4.21
N PHE A 131 9.94 -10.20 -2.90
CA PHE A 131 8.77 -10.75 -2.25
C PHE A 131 8.34 -9.82 -1.12
N SER A 132 7.04 -9.57 -1.03
CA SER A 132 6.46 -8.85 0.10
C SER A 132 5.25 -9.61 0.63
N ILE A 133 5.03 -9.55 1.93
CA ILE A 133 3.87 -10.11 2.60
C ILE A 133 3.38 -9.14 3.67
N ALA A 134 2.07 -8.97 3.76
CA ALA A 134 1.41 -8.28 4.85
C ALA A 134 0.26 -9.14 5.35
N GLY A 135 0.14 -9.28 6.67
CA GLY A 135 -0.93 -10.06 7.26
C GLY A 135 -1.31 -9.57 8.64
N GLY A 136 -2.55 -9.79 9.02
CA GLY A 136 -3.01 -9.34 10.31
C GLY A 136 -4.36 -9.89 10.71
N THR A 137 -4.74 -9.58 11.93
CA THR A 137 -6.03 -9.94 12.48
C THR A 137 -6.57 -8.83 13.36
N GLU A 138 -7.90 -8.70 13.36
CA GLU A 138 -8.64 -7.85 14.29
C GLU A 138 -9.65 -8.70 15.04
N TYR A 139 -9.68 -8.57 16.36
CA TYR A 139 -10.71 -9.15 17.23
C TYR A 139 -11.61 -8.03 17.77
N THR A 140 -12.90 -8.08 17.50
CA THR A 140 -13.86 -7.06 17.93
C THR A 140 -14.65 -7.51 19.13
N ILE A 141 -14.58 -6.75 20.20
CA ILE A 141 -15.44 -6.87 21.40
C ILE A 141 -16.63 -5.93 21.19
N TYR A 142 -17.80 -6.50 20.92
CA TYR A 142 -19.01 -5.75 20.65
C TYR A 142 -19.68 -5.26 21.94
N GLY A 143 -20.29 -4.09 21.89
CA GLY A 143 -21.14 -3.57 22.95
C GLY A 143 -20.40 -3.37 24.28
N VAL A 144 -19.21 -2.79 24.25
CA VAL A 144 -18.36 -2.61 25.44
C VAL A 144 -19.14 -1.87 26.54
N ARG A 145 -19.20 -2.47 27.74
CA ARG A 145 -19.95 -1.98 28.90
C ARG A 145 -21.44 -1.75 28.62
N GLU A 146 -22.05 -2.62 27.81
CA GLU A 146 -23.49 -2.55 27.46
C GLU A 146 -23.85 -1.26 26.71
N THR A 147 -22.90 -0.65 26.00
CA THR A 147 -23.11 0.53 25.16
C THR A 147 -23.14 0.17 23.67
N SER A 148 -23.41 1.15 22.80
CA SER A 148 -23.28 1.00 21.35
C SER A 148 -21.82 1.02 20.84
N SER A 149 -20.84 0.98 21.74
CA SER A 149 -19.44 1.08 21.35
C SER A 149 -18.79 -0.29 21.21
N ASP A 150 -17.93 -0.43 20.21
CA ASP A 150 -17.10 -1.62 19.97
C ASP A 150 -15.64 -1.30 20.20
N LEU A 151 -14.86 -2.33 20.61
CA LEU A 151 -13.42 -2.26 20.78
C LEU A 151 -12.75 -3.33 19.94
N GLY A 152 -11.97 -2.92 18.94
CA GLY A 152 -11.12 -3.79 18.12
C GLY A 152 -9.69 -3.86 18.68
N ILE A 153 -9.12 -5.05 18.70
CA ILE A 153 -7.70 -5.29 18.97
C ILE A 153 -7.09 -5.71 17.63
N VAL A 154 -6.14 -4.92 17.12
CA VAL A 154 -5.52 -5.10 15.81
C VAL A 154 -4.08 -5.54 16.00
N ILE A 155 -3.67 -6.58 15.28
CA ILE A 155 -2.27 -7.04 15.18
C ILE A 155 -1.97 -7.24 13.71
N GLU A 156 -0.92 -6.58 13.21
CA GLU A 156 -0.49 -6.69 11.82
C GLU A 156 1.03 -6.88 11.74
N TYR A 157 1.48 -7.56 10.70
CA TYR A 157 2.87 -7.77 10.36
C TYR A 157 3.08 -7.55 8.87
N THR A 158 4.17 -6.87 8.53
CA THR A 158 4.56 -6.59 7.14
C THR A 158 6.04 -6.92 6.96
N PHE A 159 6.35 -7.59 5.87
CA PHE A 159 7.71 -7.91 5.46
C PHE A 159 7.90 -7.60 3.96
N ASP A 160 9.05 -7.01 3.62
CA ASP A 160 9.49 -6.76 2.24
C ASP A 160 10.99 -7.07 2.14
N ASP A 161 11.39 -7.90 1.19
CA ASP A 161 12.78 -8.36 1.07
C ASP A 161 13.70 -7.40 0.30
N ARG A 162 13.20 -6.22 -0.09
CA ARG A 162 14.00 -5.19 -0.74
C ARG A 162 14.91 -4.47 0.25
N ASN A 163 16.21 -4.45 -0.02
CA ASN A 163 17.22 -3.84 0.86
C ASN A 163 17.15 -2.29 0.93
N ASP A 164 16.52 -1.67 -0.06
CA ASP A 164 16.38 -0.21 -0.16
C ASP A 164 15.02 0.31 0.35
N PHE A 165 14.21 -0.59 0.92
CA PHE A 165 12.92 -0.23 1.50
C PHE A 165 13.10 0.12 2.97
N ALA A 166 12.75 1.35 3.35
CA ALA A 166 12.97 1.89 4.69
C ALA A 166 12.20 1.15 5.81
N PHE A 167 11.17 0.35 5.43
CA PHE A 167 10.28 -0.34 6.35
C PHE A 167 10.06 -1.77 5.86
N ASN A 168 11.05 -2.61 6.02
CA ASN A 168 11.05 -3.95 5.44
C ASN A 168 10.64 -5.06 6.41
N ASP A 169 10.51 -4.80 7.70
CA ASP A 169 10.13 -5.80 8.72
C ASP A 169 9.41 -5.10 9.88
N GLU A 170 8.08 -4.96 9.79
CA GLU A 170 7.30 -4.17 10.73
C GLU A 170 6.20 -4.96 11.42
N GLY A 171 6.01 -4.68 12.70
CA GLY A 171 4.87 -5.14 13.49
C GLY A 171 4.01 -3.99 13.98
N VAL A 172 2.69 -4.16 13.96
CA VAL A 172 1.72 -3.20 14.49
C VAL A 172 0.84 -3.87 15.53
N ILE A 173 0.64 -3.17 16.66
CA ILE A 173 -0.40 -3.49 17.63
C ILE A 173 -1.22 -2.22 17.86
N ALA A 174 -2.54 -2.29 17.69
CA ALA A 174 -3.41 -1.14 17.84
C ALA A 174 -4.74 -1.50 18.51
N LEU A 175 -5.38 -0.49 19.09
CA LEU A 175 -6.73 -0.53 19.61
C LEU A 175 -7.60 0.40 18.78
N ARG A 176 -8.75 -0.10 18.32
CA ARG A 176 -9.76 0.65 17.61
C ARG A 176 -11.02 0.73 18.47
N TRP A 177 -11.39 1.90 18.90
CA TRP A 177 -12.67 2.15 19.54
C TRP A 177 -13.61 2.83 18.55
N THR A 178 -14.83 2.30 18.42
CA THR A 178 -15.85 2.84 17.52
C THR A 178 -17.14 2.99 18.27
N GLN A 179 -17.73 4.18 18.22
CA GLN A 179 -19.08 4.43 18.72
C GLN A 179 -20.06 4.28 17.55
N ASN A 180 -20.92 3.26 17.62
CA ASN A 180 -21.89 2.96 16.56
C ASN A 180 -23.14 3.82 16.73
N ASP A 181 -22.98 5.13 16.58
CA ASP A 181 -24.05 6.13 16.60
C ASP A 181 -24.08 6.96 15.31
N ILE A 182 -25.00 7.90 15.22
CA ILE A 182 -25.17 8.78 14.06
C ILE A 182 -23.91 9.63 13.77
N ASN A 183 -23.10 9.92 14.78
CA ASN A 183 -21.90 10.74 14.68
C ASN A 183 -20.67 9.93 14.21
N SER A 184 -20.76 8.58 14.18
CA SER A 184 -19.69 7.69 13.71
C SER A 184 -18.33 8.03 14.30
N LYS A 185 -18.27 8.22 15.64
CA LYS A 185 -17.03 8.55 16.31
C LYS A 185 -16.12 7.34 16.39
N SER A 186 -14.85 7.49 15.99
CA SER A 186 -13.85 6.43 16.10
C SER A 186 -12.49 6.97 16.57
N ILE A 187 -11.75 6.11 17.27
CA ILE A 187 -10.37 6.33 17.68
C ILE A 187 -9.59 5.07 17.31
N LEU A 188 -8.48 5.23 16.62
CA LEU A 188 -7.48 4.19 16.42
C LEU A 188 -6.18 4.68 17.06
N ALA A 189 -5.57 3.88 17.93
CA ALA A 189 -4.28 4.22 18.52
C ALA A 189 -3.42 2.96 18.63
N GLY A 190 -2.13 3.08 18.28
CA GLY A 190 -1.26 1.93 18.22
C GLY A 190 0.22 2.26 18.23
N LEU A 191 0.99 1.19 18.26
CA LEU A 191 2.45 1.18 18.16
C LEU A 191 2.83 0.40 16.92
N LEU A 192 3.65 1.02 16.08
CA LEU A 192 4.36 0.40 14.98
C LEU A 192 5.82 0.25 15.40
N SER A 193 6.38 -0.92 15.21
CA SER A 193 7.77 -1.25 15.53
C SER A 193 8.46 -1.85 14.32
N ASP A 194 9.61 -1.32 13.97
CA ASP A 194 10.55 -1.96 13.06
C ASP A 194 11.23 -3.12 13.80
N LEU A 195 11.01 -4.35 13.33
CA LEU A 195 11.51 -5.58 13.97
C LEU A 195 12.94 -5.91 13.51
N GLY A 196 13.36 -5.39 12.35
CA GLY A 196 14.73 -5.47 11.83
C GLY A 196 15.65 -4.38 12.36
N GLY A 197 15.09 -3.29 12.92
CA GLY A 197 15.79 -2.11 13.43
C GLY A 197 15.42 -1.76 14.86
N ASN A 198 15.52 -0.48 15.19
CA ASN A 198 15.20 0.03 16.53
C ASN A 198 14.13 1.13 16.50
N SER A 199 13.56 1.42 15.34
CA SER A 199 12.57 2.48 15.17
C SER A 199 11.21 2.08 15.71
N ASN A 200 10.59 2.99 16.45
CA ASN A 200 9.23 2.81 16.94
C ASN A 200 8.41 4.06 16.66
N ARG A 201 7.14 3.89 16.31
CA ARG A 201 6.21 4.98 16.09
C ARG A 201 4.90 4.73 16.84
N PHE A 202 4.56 5.61 17.75
CA PHE A 202 3.20 5.71 18.27
C PHE A 202 2.36 6.54 17.30
N PHE A 203 1.13 6.09 17.01
CA PHE A 203 0.17 6.85 16.22
C PHE A 203 -1.20 6.86 16.88
N ALA A 204 -1.96 7.92 16.63
CA ALA A 204 -3.36 8.01 17.02
C ALA A 204 -4.16 8.81 16.00
N GLU A 205 -5.33 8.29 15.66
CA GLU A 205 -6.28 8.86 14.72
C GLU A 205 -7.62 9.02 15.42
N PHE A 206 -8.24 10.17 15.22
CA PHE A 206 -9.59 10.46 15.69
C PHE A 206 -10.44 10.90 14.52
N GLU A 207 -11.63 10.34 14.43
CA GLU A 207 -12.61 10.70 13.42
C GLU A 207 -14.00 10.90 14.06
N GLN A 208 -14.70 11.94 13.62
CA GLN A 208 -16.09 12.19 14.05
C GLN A 208 -16.85 12.97 12.97
N ARG A 209 -18.07 12.54 12.68
CA ARG A 209 -19.03 13.36 11.94
C ARG A 209 -19.61 14.41 12.88
N LEU A 210 -19.45 15.68 12.53
CA LEU A 210 -20.02 16.79 13.31
C LEU A 210 -21.46 17.11 12.88
N ASN A 211 -21.73 17.00 11.57
CA ASN A 211 -23.04 17.12 10.95
C ASN A 211 -23.03 16.44 9.58
N ASP A 212 -24.08 16.62 8.75
CA ASP A 212 -24.22 15.97 7.46
C ASP A 212 -23.13 16.40 6.44
N ASP A 213 -22.59 17.60 6.58
CA ASP A 213 -21.65 18.22 5.65
C ASP A 213 -20.20 18.25 6.18
N VAL A 214 -19.99 18.05 7.49
CA VAL A 214 -18.69 18.27 8.13
C VAL A 214 -18.25 17.06 8.93
N LYS A 215 -17.05 16.58 8.62
CA LYS A 215 -16.33 15.52 9.32
C LYS A 215 -15.03 16.08 9.90
N LEU A 216 -14.78 15.83 11.16
CA LEU A 216 -13.52 16.17 11.82
C LEU A 216 -12.60 14.96 11.77
N PHE A 217 -11.36 15.20 11.39
CA PHE A 217 -10.29 14.22 11.34
C PHE A 217 -9.05 14.78 12.02
N ILE A 218 -8.42 14.04 12.93
CA ILE A 218 -7.21 14.43 13.64
C ILE A 218 -6.24 13.24 13.61
N ASP A 219 -5.07 13.46 13.03
CA ASP A 219 -3.96 12.52 13.03
C ASP A 219 -2.83 13.03 13.90
N THR A 220 -2.17 12.14 14.62
CA THR A 220 -0.92 12.43 15.30
C THR A 220 -0.01 11.22 15.28
N SER A 221 1.29 11.45 15.16
CA SER A 221 2.30 10.42 15.33
C SER A 221 3.55 10.95 16.01
N ILE A 222 4.17 10.10 16.82
CA ILE A 222 5.43 10.39 17.51
C ILE A 222 6.37 9.22 17.22
N SER A 223 7.50 9.51 16.58
CA SER A 223 8.55 8.54 16.32
C SER A 223 9.66 8.64 17.34
N GLY A 224 10.14 7.49 17.83
CA GLY A 224 11.28 7.38 18.72
C GLY A 224 12.34 6.45 18.12
N ASN A 225 13.59 6.64 18.51
CA ASN A 225 14.74 5.83 18.06
C ASN A 225 14.83 5.70 16.53
N ILE A 226 14.65 6.82 15.83
CA ILE A 226 14.72 6.83 14.37
C ILE A 226 16.16 6.59 13.96
N ASP A 227 16.42 5.54 13.21
CA ASP A 227 17.73 5.29 12.63
C ASP A 227 18.01 6.34 11.54
N GLN A 228 19.25 6.86 11.48
CA GLN A 228 19.61 7.90 10.49
C GLN A 228 19.47 7.40 9.04
N ASN A 229 19.44 6.08 8.84
CA ASN A 229 19.26 5.42 7.55
C ASN A 229 17.80 5.41 7.06
N ASP A 230 16.83 5.69 7.94
CA ASP A 230 15.39 5.70 7.59
C ASP A 230 14.98 6.90 6.71
N PHE A 231 15.90 7.82 6.41
CA PHE A 231 15.65 9.04 5.63
C PHE A 231 16.57 9.21 4.42
N THR A 232 17.37 8.23 4.08
CA THR A 232 18.23 8.23 2.89
C THR A 232 17.67 7.42 1.76
#